data_afaffd222d4d67c99b414ccfb96dedd1
#
_entry.id   afaffd222d4d67c99b414ccfb96dedd1
#
_cell.length_a   1.000
_cell.length_b   1.000
_cell.length_c   1.000
_cell.angle_alpha   90.00
_cell.angle_beta   90.00
_cell.angle_gamma   90.00
#
_symmetry.space_group_name_H-M   'P 1'
#
loop_
_entity.id
_entity.type
_entity.pdbx_description
1 polymer ?
#
loop_
_entity_poly.entity_id
_entity_poly.type
_entity_poly.pdbx_seq_one_letter_code
_entity_poly.pdbx_strand_id
1 'polypeptide(L)'
;AGIVAGLVAHRFLAGDPRLVWFLSHVSQPVGKVFLRLLFMLVVPLIFSALVLGITGLGDLRSLGRIGLKTLAYTVVVSSIAVVLGLVLVNVLQPGKGLSDETRARMMAGAAERSAVLAKASAPKSGIDLVTEIVPANPLKAAVDGDLLAWMFFALLFGIGLSLTRTEAARRLEEMIEGLYDVT
;
A
#
# COMPACT_ATOMS: atom_id res chain seq x y z
N ALA A 1 -20.86 -2.93 11.32
CA ALA A 1 -21.11 -3.86 12.45
C ALA A 1 -19.91 -3.89 13.41
N GLY A 2 -18.65 -4.13 12.98
CA GLY A 2 -17.47 -4.27 13.85
C GLY A 2 -17.14 -3.04 14.70
N ILE A 3 -17.20 -1.83 14.13
CA ILE A 3 -16.92 -0.58 14.87
C ILE A 3 -17.95 -0.36 15.99
N VAL A 4 -19.24 -0.58 15.71
CA VAL A 4 -20.30 -0.42 16.69
C VAL A 4 -20.17 -1.45 17.82
N ALA A 5 -19.90 -2.72 17.48
CA ALA A 5 -19.65 -3.77 18.46
C ALA A 5 -18.41 -3.45 19.31
N GLY A 6 -17.34 -2.92 18.74
CA GLY A 6 -16.13 -2.50 19.44
C GLY A 6 -16.39 -1.34 20.41
N LEU A 7 -17.16 -0.33 20.00
CA LEU A 7 -17.55 0.80 20.87
C LEU A 7 -18.44 0.36 22.02
N VAL A 8 -19.41 -0.51 21.76
CA VAL A 8 -20.29 -1.08 22.80
C VAL A 8 -19.49 -1.93 23.79
N ALA A 9 -18.62 -2.80 23.29
CA ALA A 9 -17.74 -3.61 24.14
C ALA A 9 -16.82 -2.74 24.99
N HIS A 10 -16.23 -1.68 24.43
CA HIS A 10 -15.40 -0.74 25.18
C HIS A 10 -16.20 -0.01 26.26
N ARG A 11 -17.44 0.39 25.98
CA ARG A 11 -18.26 1.15 26.96
C ARG A 11 -18.76 0.31 28.12
N PHE A 12 -19.06 -0.99 27.90
CA PHE A 12 -19.67 -1.87 28.92
C PHE A 12 -18.68 -2.82 29.57
N LEU A 13 -17.55 -3.14 28.91
CA LEU A 13 -16.58 -4.15 29.36
C LEU A 13 -15.15 -3.60 29.44
N ALA A 14 -14.98 -2.28 29.42
CA ALA A 14 -13.66 -1.66 29.55
C ALA A 14 -13.06 -2.02 30.91
N GLY A 15 -11.99 -2.84 30.90
CA GLY A 15 -11.30 -3.31 32.11
C GLY A 15 -11.66 -4.73 32.55
N ASP A 16 -12.56 -5.43 31.86
CA ASP A 16 -12.82 -6.85 32.16
C ASP A 16 -11.62 -7.70 31.68
N PRO A 17 -10.93 -8.44 32.59
CA PRO A 17 -9.82 -9.32 32.24
C PRO A 17 -10.15 -10.35 31.15
N ARG A 18 -11.39 -10.80 31.09
CA ARG A 18 -11.88 -11.76 30.10
C ARG A 18 -11.91 -11.16 28.69
N LEU A 19 -12.32 -9.89 28.57
CA LEU A 19 -12.30 -9.18 27.29
C LEU A 19 -10.88 -8.97 26.80
N VAL A 20 -9.99 -8.55 27.68
CA VAL A 20 -8.55 -8.36 27.35
C VAL A 20 -7.93 -9.68 26.92
N TRP A 21 -8.22 -10.77 27.64
CA TRP A 21 -7.76 -12.11 27.28
C TRP A 21 -8.27 -12.53 25.89
N PHE A 22 -9.56 -12.36 25.62
CA PHE A 22 -10.17 -12.70 24.32
C PHE A 22 -9.57 -11.88 23.18
N LEU A 23 -9.37 -10.58 23.37
CA LEU A 23 -8.77 -9.70 22.37
C LEU A 23 -7.33 -10.11 22.07
N SER A 24 -6.53 -10.41 23.08
CA SER A 24 -5.11 -10.75 22.92
C SER A 24 -4.89 -12.17 22.39
N HIS A 25 -5.72 -13.14 22.79
CA HIS A 25 -5.50 -14.56 22.45
C HIS A 25 -6.34 -15.05 21.26
N VAL A 26 -7.43 -14.38 20.91
CA VAL A 26 -8.31 -14.79 19.80
C VAL A 26 -8.36 -13.73 18.72
N SER A 27 -8.80 -12.53 19.04
CA SER A 27 -9.09 -11.50 18.05
C SER A 27 -7.82 -11.01 17.33
N GLN A 28 -6.75 -10.72 18.07
CA GLN A 28 -5.47 -10.29 17.49
C GLN A 28 -4.80 -11.37 16.63
N PRO A 29 -4.67 -12.65 17.08
CA PRO A 29 -4.12 -13.70 16.22
C PRO A 29 -4.92 -13.92 14.94
N VAL A 30 -6.26 -13.96 15.03
CA VAL A 30 -7.14 -14.11 13.86
C VAL A 30 -6.96 -12.94 12.89
N GLY A 31 -6.93 -11.71 13.39
CA GLY A 31 -6.67 -10.53 12.56
C GLY A 31 -5.28 -10.56 11.88
N LYS A 32 -4.25 -11.00 12.62
CA LYS A 32 -2.89 -11.15 12.06
C LYS A 32 -2.83 -12.23 10.98
N VAL A 33 -3.50 -13.37 11.18
CA VAL A 33 -3.57 -14.44 10.17
C VAL A 33 -4.30 -13.93 8.93
N PHE A 34 -5.43 -13.25 9.10
CA PHE A 34 -6.17 -12.66 7.99
C PHE A 34 -5.31 -11.68 7.16
N LEU A 35 -4.61 -10.77 7.84
CA LEU A 35 -3.70 -9.83 7.15
C LEU A 35 -2.57 -10.57 6.43
N ARG A 36 -1.99 -11.60 7.05
CA ARG A 36 -0.93 -12.40 6.39
C ARG A 36 -1.43 -13.12 5.15
N LEU A 37 -2.64 -13.67 5.19
CA LEU A 37 -3.26 -14.30 4.02
C LEU A 37 -3.50 -13.29 2.90
N LEU A 38 -3.97 -12.08 3.23
CA LEU A 38 -4.11 -11.01 2.24
C LEU A 38 -2.77 -10.66 1.60
N PHE A 39 -1.72 -10.43 2.40
CA PHE A 39 -0.39 -10.12 1.86
C PHE A 39 0.21 -11.26 1.03
N MET A 40 -0.08 -12.51 1.38
CA MET A 40 0.35 -13.68 0.62
C MET A 40 -0.23 -13.69 -0.81
N LEU A 41 -1.48 -13.22 -0.97
CA LEU A 41 -2.14 -13.14 -2.28
C LEU A 41 -1.78 -11.87 -3.06
N VAL A 42 -1.51 -10.77 -2.36
CA VAL A 42 -1.26 -9.46 -2.98
C VAL A 42 -0.01 -9.48 -3.89
N VAL A 43 1.04 -10.16 -3.48
CA VAL A 43 2.31 -10.21 -4.24
C VAL A 43 2.12 -10.87 -5.62
N PRO A 44 1.60 -12.10 -5.72
CA PRO A 44 1.36 -12.73 -7.02
C PRO A 44 0.26 -12.03 -7.83
N LEU A 45 -0.79 -11.54 -7.18
CA LEU A 45 -1.88 -10.82 -7.83
C LEU A 45 -1.40 -9.53 -8.52
N ILE A 46 -0.64 -8.69 -7.80
CA ILE A 46 -0.11 -7.44 -8.38
C ILE A 46 0.81 -7.75 -9.57
N PHE A 47 1.67 -8.76 -9.43
CA PHE A 47 2.59 -9.14 -10.51
C PHE A 47 1.83 -9.58 -11.75
N SER A 48 0.94 -10.57 -11.62
CA SER A 48 0.19 -11.12 -12.75
C SER A 48 -0.73 -10.07 -13.39
N ALA A 49 -1.46 -9.28 -12.58
CA ALA A 49 -2.33 -8.22 -13.07
C ALA A 49 -1.58 -7.15 -13.88
N LEU A 50 -0.40 -6.70 -13.39
CA LEU A 50 0.40 -5.70 -14.09
C LEU A 50 1.01 -6.25 -15.38
N VAL A 51 1.56 -7.46 -15.34
CA VAL A 51 2.14 -8.09 -16.53
C VAL A 51 1.07 -8.27 -17.61
N LEU A 52 -0.08 -8.85 -17.28
CA LEU A 52 -1.20 -9.06 -18.21
C LEU A 52 -1.79 -7.73 -18.69
N GLY A 53 -1.88 -6.73 -17.82
CA GLY A 53 -2.32 -5.39 -18.20
C GLY A 53 -1.43 -4.77 -19.27
N ILE A 54 -0.13 -5.02 -19.23
CA ILE A 54 0.84 -4.49 -20.21
C ILE A 54 0.81 -5.31 -21.50
N THR A 55 0.84 -6.64 -21.42
CA THR A 55 0.81 -7.50 -22.61
C THR A 55 -0.50 -7.35 -23.38
N GLY A 56 -1.63 -7.18 -22.69
CA GLY A 56 -2.94 -6.97 -23.29
C GLY A 56 -3.11 -5.63 -24.03
N LEU A 57 -2.26 -4.63 -23.79
CA LEU A 57 -2.34 -3.33 -24.50
C LEU A 57 -1.82 -3.40 -25.95
N GLY A 58 -1.06 -4.41 -26.32
CA GLY A 58 -0.60 -4.67 -27.69
C GLY A 58 0.32 -3.62 -28.32
N ASP A 59 0.30 -2.37 -27.87
CA ASP A 59 1.12 -1.24 -28.38
C ASP A 59 1.73 -0.41 -27.24
N LEU A 60 3.06 -0.44 -27.14
CA LEU A 60 3.82 0.30 -26.13
C LEU A 60 3.69 1.82 -26.25
N ARG A 61 3.40 2.37 -27.46
CA ARG A 61 3.15 3.81 -27.62
C ARG A 61 1.84 4.20 -26.92
N SER A 62 0.84 3.35 -27.00
CA SER A 62 -0.42 3.53 -26.29
C SER A 62 -0.21 3.48 -24.77
N LEU A 63 0.63 2.57 -24.29
CA LEU A 63 1.01 2.49 -22.87
C LEU A 63 1.65 3.80 -22.37
N GLY A 64 2.63 4.35 -23.08
CA GLY A 64 3.28 5.61 -22.71
C GLY A 64 2.31 6.79 -22.69
N ARG A 65 1.44 6.90 -23.70
CA ARG A 65 0.42 7.96 -23.77
C ARG A 65 -0.64 7.86 -22.69
N ILE A 66 -1.13 6.64 -22.41
CA ILE A 66 -2.09 6.38 -21.33
C ILE A 66 -1.43 6.65 -19.99
N GLY A 67 -0.21 6.13 -19.77
CA GLY A 67 0.55 6.34 -18.54
C GLY A 67 0.78 7.82 -18.24
N LEU A 68 1.18 8.62 -19.22
CA LEU A 68 1.38 10.05 -19.02
C LEU A 68 0.07 10.80 -18.70
N LYS A 69 -1.04 10.45 -19.38
CA LYS A 69 -2.36 11.04 -19.07
C LYS A 69 -2.83 10.66 -17.67
N THR A 70 -2.66 9.40 -17.29
CA THR A 70 -3.03 8.92 -15.95
C THR A 70 -2.17 9.60 -14.89
N LEU A 71 -0.87 9.73 -15.11
CA LEU A 71 0.02 10.44 -14.19
C LEU A 71 -0.39 11.90 -14.02
N ALA A 72 -0.63 12.62 -15.11
CA ALA A 72 -1.10 14.00 -15.06
C ALA A 72 -2.43 14.13 -14.31
N TYR A 73 -3.39 13.25 -14.60
CA TYR A 73 -4.67 13.20 -13.90
C TYR A 73 -4.48 12.95 -12.40
N THR A 74 -3.66 11.97 -12.03
CA THR A 74 -3.38 11.62 -10.64
C THR A 74 -2.74 12.80 -9.88
N VAL A 75 -1.76 13.48 -10.49
CA VAL A 75 -1.14 14.67 -9.88
C VAL A 75 -2.16 15.77 -9.64
N VAL A 76 -3.03 16.06 -10.62
CA VAL A 76 -4.08 17.09 -10.48
C VAL A 76 -5.06 16.71 -9.37
N VAL A 77 -5.61 15.50 -9.39
CA VAL A 77 -6.59 15.04 -8.38
C VAL A 77 -5.98 15.00 -6.99
N SER A 78 -4.75 14.48 -6.85
CA SER A 78 -4.04 14.45 -5.57
C SER A 78 -3.75 15.85 -5.04
N SER A 79 -3.36 16.80 -5.91
CA SER A 79 -3.16 18.20 -5.51
C SER A 79 -4.45 18.84 -4.99
N ILE A 80 -5.57 18.60 -5.67
CA ILE A 80 -6.88 19.08 -5.24
C ILE A 80 -7.25 18.47 -3.88
N ALA A 81 -7.05 17.15 -3.71
CA ALA A 81 -7.34 16.45 -2.46
C ALA A 81 -6.51 16.98 -1.29
N VAL A 82 -5.21 17.26 -1.51
CA VAL A 82 -4.33 17.87 -0.50
C VAL A 82 -4.79 19.27 -0.12
N VAL A 83 -5.11 20.12 -1.10
CA VAL A 83 -5.63 21.47 -0.85
C VAL A 83 -6.93 21.42 -0.08
N LEU A 84 -7.88 20.55 -0.48
CA LEU A 84 -9.14 20.38 0.25
C LEU A 84 -8.90 19.88 1.69
N GLY A 85 -7.99 18.94 1.89
CA GLY A 85 -7.62 18.45 3.22
C GLY A 85 -7.06 19.57 4.11
N LEU A 86 -6.15 20.39 3.58
CA LEU A 86 -5.58 21.53 4.29
C LEU A 86 -6.64 22.58 4.62
N VAL A 87 -7.53 22.92 3.68
CA VAL A 87 -8.63 23.83 3.92
C VAL A 87 -9.55 23.30 5.01
N LEU A 88 -9.92 22.01 4.93
CA LEU A 88 -10.79 21.39 5.94
C LEU A 88 -10.19 21.44 7.34
N VAL A 89 -8.91 21.05 7.46
CA VAL A 89 -8.21 21.10 8.76
C VAL A 89 -8.11 22.50 9.30
N ASN A 90 -7.86 23.51 8.45
CA ASN A 90 -7.78 24.92 8.88
C ASN A 90 -9.15 25.50 9.26
N VAL A 91 -10.21 25.11 8.58
CA VAL A 91 -11.58 25.59 8.86
C VAL A 91 -12.17 24.90 10.08
N LEU A 92 -12.12 23.57 10.12
CA LEU A 92 -12.72 22.79 11.21
C LEU A 92 -11.90 22.82 12.51
N GLN A 93 -10.59 23.05 12.41
CA GLN A 93 -9.64 23.11 13.52
C GLN A 93 -9.93 22.05 14.61
N PRO A 94 -9.93 20.76 14.28
CA PRO A 94 -10.40 19.69 15.16
C PRO A 94 -9.62 19.59 16.48
N GLY A 95 -8.46 20.26 16.59
CA GLY A 95 -7.65 20.33 17.81
C GLY A 95 -7.99 21.45 18.77
N LYS A 96 -8.91 22.39 18.44
CA LYS A 96 -9.21 23.56 19.29
C LYS A 96 -9.93 23.23 20.61
N GLY A 97 -10.50 22.04 20.76
CA GLY A 97 -11.21 21.60 21.97
C GLY A 97 -10.43 20.65 22.87
N LEU A 98 -9.16 20.38 22.56
CA LEU A 98 -8.35 19.46 23.33
C LEU A 98 -7.73 20.15 24.54
N SER A 99 -7.82 19.54 25.73
CA SER A 99 -7.11 20.02 26.91
C SER A 99 -5.58 19.98 26.66
N ASP A 100 -4.85 20.91 27.27
CA ASP A 100 -3.40 21.00 27.12
C ASP A 100 -2.68 19.69 27.50
N GLU A 101 -3.20 18.97 28.47
CA GLU A 101 -2.66 17.66 28.87
C GLU A 101 -2.85 16.59 27.77
N THR A 102 -4.03 16.55 27.14
CA THR A 102 -4.30 15.62 26.03
C THR A 102 -3.45 15.96 24.82
N ARG A 103 -3.29 17.25 24.55
CA ARG A 103 -2.44 17.77 23.49
C ARG A 103 -0.98 17.38 23.71
N ALA A 104 -0.45 17.52 24.92
CA ALA A 104 0.91 17.15 25.28
C ALA A 104 1.14 15.63 25.12
N ARG A 105 0.18 14.80 25.56
CA ARG A 105 0.25 13.33 25.38
C ARG A 105 0.22 12.92 23.90
N MET A 106 -0.63 13.55 23.09
CA MET A 106 -0.69 13.29 21.64
C MET A 106 0.59 13.75 20.93
N MET A 107 1.15 14.88 21.31
CA MET A 107 2.44 15.37 20.77
C MET A 107 3.60 14.46 21.14
N ALA A 108 3.66 13.97 22.38
CA ALA A 108 4.69 13.02 22.81
C ALA A 108 4.60 11.71 22.00
N GLY A 109 3.40 11.14 21.83
CA GLY A 109 3.18 9.96 21.00
C GLY A 109 3.43 10.20 19.50
N ALA A 110 3.17 11.40 19.01
CA ALA A 110 3.47 11.78 17.63
C ALA A 110 4.99 11.97 17.42
N ALA A 111 5.69 12.55 18.40
CA ALA A 111 7.14 12.71 18.36
C ALA A 111 7.86 11.34 18.37
N GLU A 112 7.38 10.38 19.16
CA GLU A 112 7.93 9.03 19.19
C GLU A 112 7.69 8.30 17.85
N ARG A 113 6.48 8.40 17.27
CA ARG A 113 6.18 7.86 15.94
C ARG A 113 6.96 8.55 14.84
N SER A 114 7.11 9.87 14.89
CA SER A 114 7.90 10.59 13.90
C SER A 114 9.39 10.29 14.01
N ALA A 115 9.92 10.02 15.21
CA ALA A 115 11.30 9.54 15.40
C ALA A 115 11.52 8.12 14.84
N VAL A 116 10.52 7.23 14.96
CA VAL A 116 10.52 5.90 14.33
C VAL A 116 10.43 6.01 12.81
N LEU A 117 9.54 6.87 12.31
CA LEU A 117 9.39 7.16 10.88
C LEU A 117 10.63 7.86 10.31
N ALA A 118 11.25 8.79 11.03
CA ALA A 118 12.48 9.47 10.62
C ALA A 118 13.68 8.53 10.60
N LYS A 119 13.74 7.51 11.46
CA LYS A 119 14.74 6.42 11.37
C LYS A 119 14.48 5.49 10.18
N ALA A 120 13.21 5.27 9.84
CA ALA A 120 12.82 4.49 8.66
C ALA A 120 12.91 5.29 7.35
N SER A 121 12.81 6.62 7.43
CA SER A 121 12.83 7.56 6.31
C SER A 121 13.85 8.66 6.62
N ALA A 122 15.16 8.35 6.58
CA ALA A 122 16.15 9.42 6.43
C ALA A 122 15.71 10.28 5.22
N PRO A 123 15.87 11.62 5.27
CA PRO A 123 15.46 12.49 4.15
C PRO A 123 16.24 12.06 2.92
N LYS A 124 15.59 11.24 2.10
CA LYS A 124 16.17 10.70 0.88
C LYS A 124 16.16 11.83 -0.15
N SER A 125 17.28 12.05 -0.78
CA SER A 125 17.36 12.91 -1.96
C SER A 125 16.35 12.43 -3.01
N GLY A 126 15.79 13.35 -3.84
CA GLY A 126 14.90 12.93 -4.91
C GLY A 126 15.54 11.90 -5.86
N ILE A 127 16.87 11.89 -5.95
CA ILE A 127 17.66 10.89 -6.71
C ILE A 127 17.62 9.53 -6.00
N ASP A 128 17.72 9.49 -4.66
CA ASP A 128 17.66 8.25 -3.89
C ASP A 128 16.28 7.60 -4.00
N LEU A 129 15.20 8.40 -4.05
CA LEU A 129 13.84 7.89 -4.29
C LEU A 129 13.71 7.21 -5.66
N VAL A 130 14.31 7.81 -6.70
CA VAL A 130 14.29 7.22 -8.06
C VAL A 130 15.14 5.95 -8.11
N THR A 131 16.28 5.91 -7.44
CA THR A 131 17.14 4.72 -7.42
C THR A 131 16.53 3.57 -6.64
N GLU A 132 15.76 3.85 -5.57
CA GLU A 132 15.08 2.82 -4.78
C GLU A 132 13.85 2.21 -5.46
N ILE A 133 13.24 2.91 -6.43
CA ILE A 133 12.17 2.32 -7.25
C ILE A 133 12.69 1.10 -8.01
N VAL A 134 13.98 1.10 -8.39
CA VAL A 134 14.60 -0.02 -9.08
C VAL A 134 15.14 -1.02 -8.07
N PRO A 135 14.51 -2.17 -7.89
CA PRO A 135 14.96 -3.13 -6.88
C PRO A 135 16.30 -3.76 -7.29
N ALA A 136 17.25 -3.78 -6.37
CA ALA A 136 18.49 -4.56 -6.56
C ALA A 136 18.20 -6.07 -6.66
N ASN A 137 17.12 -6.53 -6.01
CA ASN A 137 16.62 -7.90 -6.09
C ASN A 137 15.09 -7.88 -6.00
N PRO A 138 14.38 -8.20 -7.09
CA PRO A 138 12.92 -8.15 -7.11
C PRO A 138 12.27 -9.15 -6.16
N LEU A 139 12.82 -10.35 -6.01
CA LEU A 139 12.27 -11.34 -5.08
C LEU A 139 12.41 -10.87 -3.62
N LYS A 140 13.51 -10.21 -3.29
CA LYS A 140 13.69 -9.63 -1.97
C LYS A 140 12.68 -8.50 -1.73
N ALA A 141 12.45 -7.63 -2.70
CA ALA A 141 11.43 -6.58 -2.62
C ALA A 141 10.04 -7.15 -2.33
N ALA A 142 9.67 -8.26 -3.01
CA ALA A 142 8.41 -8.96 -2.77
C ALA A 142 8.30 -9.52 -1.34
N VAL A 143 9.37 -10.13 -0.82
CA VAL A 143 9.41 -10.71 0.54
C VAL A 143 9.39 -9.63 1.61
N ASP A 144 10.10 -8.52 1.41
CA ASP A 144 10.18 -7.39 2.33
C ASP A 144 8.90 -6.53 2.31
N GLY A 145 7.97 -6.79 1.37
CA GLY A 145 6.72 -6.04 1.22
C GLY A 145 6.91 -4.68 0.55
N ASP A 146 8.02 -4.45 -0.15
CA ASP A 146 8.25 -3.27 -0.97
C ASP A 146 7.46 -3.39 -2.28
N LEU A 147 6.18 -3.05 -2.18
CA LEU A 147 5.25 -3.17 -3.30
C LEU A 147 5.62 -2.26 -4.47
N LEU A 148 6.22 -1.08 -4.21
CA LEU A 148 6.59 -0.14 -5.27
C LEU A 148 7.69 -0.73 -6.16
N ALA A 149 8.76 -1.24 -5.54
CA ALA A 149 9.85 -1.90 -6.24
C ALA A 149 9.38 -3.19 -6.95
N TRP A 150 8.46 -3.95 -6.32
CA TRP A 150 7.84 -5.13 -6.93
C TRP A 150 6.99 -4.80 -8.15
N MET A 151 6.17 -3.73 -8.09
CA MET A 151 5.37 -3.24 -9.21
C MET A 151 6.26 -2.75 -10.35
N PHE A 152 7.36 -2.06 -10.04
CA PHE A 152 8.32 -1.60 -11.05
C PHE A 152 8.94 -2.79 -11.80
N PHE A 153 9.33 -3.84 -11.07
CA PHE A 153 9.81 -5.08 -11.69
C PHE A 153 8.75 -5.72 -12.59
N ALA A 154 7.51 -5.84 -12.11
CA ALA A 154 6.40 -6.41 -12.88
C ALA A 154 6.14 -5.62 -14.17
N LEU A 155 6.25 -4.30 -14.12
CA LEU A 155 6.11 -3.42 -15.27
C LEU A 155 7.21 -3.67 -16.30
N LEU A 156 8.48 -3.71 -15.89
CA LEU A 156 9.59 -4.01 -16.78
C LEU A 156 9.49 -5.42 -17.39
N PHE A 157 9.08 -6.40 -16.57
CA PHE A 157 8.87 -7.77 -17.01
C PHE A 157 7.76 -7.85 -18.05
N GLY A 158 6.62 -7.19 -17.83
CA GLY A 158 5.50 -7.12 -18.78
C GLY A 158 5.90 -6.45 -20.10
N ILE A 159 6.68 -5.36 -20.05
CA ILE A 159 7.24 -4.73 -21.27
C ILE A 159 8.13 -5.70 -22.01
N GLY A 160 9.05 -6.37 -21.31
CA GLY A 160 9.95 -7.37 -21.93
C GLY A 160 9.16 -8.51 -22.56
N LEU A 161 8.14 -9.02 -21.89
CA LEU A 161 7.27 -10.08 -22.40
C LEU A 161 6.49 -9.62 -23.64
N SER A 162 5.91 -8.42 -23.61
CA SER A 162 5.19 -7.82 -24.75
C SER A 162 6.06 -7.61 -26.00
N LEU A 163 7.35 -7.36 -25.81
CA LEU A 163 8.33 -7.19 -26.90
C LEU A 163 8.79 -8.55 -27.47
N THR A 164 8.69 -9.62 -26.68
CA THR A 164 9.20 -10.94 -27.03
C THR A 164 8.12 -11.74 -27.74
N ARG A 165 8.22 -11.85 -29.09
CA ARG A 165 7.23 -12.55 -29.92
C ARG A 165 7.65 -13.99 -30.20
N THR A 166 7.88 -14.80 -29.15
CA THR A 166 8.24 -16.20 -29.26
C THR A 166 7.12 -17.07 -28.70
N GLU A 167 7.06 -18.33 -29.14
CA GLU A 167 6.12 -19.31 -28.60
C GLU A 167 6.34 -19.54 -27.10
N ALA A 168 7.58 -19.49 -26.63
CA ALA A 168 7.92 -19.58 -25.22
C ALA A 168 7.36 -18.39 -24.39
N ALA A 169 7.42 -17.19 -24.95
CA ALA A 169 6.86 -16.01 -24.32
C ALA A 169 5.32 -16.10 -24.18
N ARG A 170 4.65 -16.61 -25.22
CA ARG A 170 3.20 -16.84 -25.19
C ARG A 170 2.80 -17.85 -24.10
N ARG A 171 3.52 -18.95 -24.00
CA ARG A 171 3.28 -19.95 -22.93
C ARG A 171 3.50 -19.36 -21.53
N LEU A 172 4.50 -18.51 -21.38
CA LEU A 172 4.75 -17.82 -20.12
C LEU A 172 3.61 -16.85 -19.77
N GLU A 173 3.07 -16.13 -20.76
CA GLU A 173 1.89 -15.28 -20.59
C GLU A 173 0.67 -16.10 -20.13
N GLU A 174 0.38 -17.24 -20.77
CA GLU A 174 -0.68 -18.17 -20.38
C GLU A 174 -0.50 -18.70 -18.93
N MET A 175 0.74 -18.97 -18.52
CA MET A 175 1.03 -19.35 -17.12
C MET A 175 0.76 -18.22 -16.13
N ILE A 176 1.09 -16.97 -16.50
CA ILE A 176 0.82 -15.79 -15.67
C ILE A 176 -0.69 -15.51 -15.59
N GLU A 177 -1.43 -15.75 -16.69
CA GLU A 177 -2.89 -15.68 -16.70
C GLU A 177 -3.49 -16.71 -15.74
N GLY A 178 -3.03 -17.94 -15.78
CA GLY A 178 -3.42 -18.96 -14.80
C GLY A 178 -3.08 -18.60 -13.36
N LEU A 179 -1.95 -17.93 -13.13
CA LEU A 179 -1.60 -17.41 -11.80
C LEU A 179 -2.58 -16.32 -11.36
N TYR A 180 -2.96 -15.42 -12.25
CA TYR A 180 -3.94 -14.38 -11.98
C TYR A 180 -5.32 -14.93 -11.63
N ASP A 181 -5.77 -15.96 -12.36
CA ASP A 181 -7.08 -16.59 -12.15
C ASP A 181 -7.19 -17.33 -10.80
N VAL A 182 -6.06 -17.80 -10.27
CA VAL A 182 -6.01 -18.54 -9.00
C VAL A 182 -5.86 -17.63 -7.79
N THR A 183 -5.36 -16.40 -7.98
CA THR A 183 -5.10 -15.44 -6.87
C THR A 183 -6.18 -14.40 -6.72
#